data_f53bfebf5c9ab3137e5f5291c2bc28f7
#
_entry.id   f53bfebf5c9ab3137e5f5291c2bc28f7
#
_cell.length_a   1.000
_cell.length_b   1.000
_cell.length_c   1.000
_cell.angle_alpha   90.00
_cell.angle_beta   90.00
_cell.angle_gamma   90.00
#
_symmetry.space_group_name_H-M   'P 1'
#
loop_
_entity.id
_entity.type
_entity.pdbx_description
1 polymer ?
#
loop_
_entity_poly.entity_id
_entity_poly.type
_entity_poly.pdbx_seq_one_letter_code
_entity_poly.pdbx_strand_id
1 'polypeptide(L)'
;MLDDLLRNVSDRKNLPALNTIIVAGHSGGAQLVQRYAVLNVIDGPLRRSGIDLRYVVANPSSYLYLTAERPRADGKTYARYERGICPTYNHYKYGPEQLPAYSKETDETKLFVRYAARNVTYLLGEADNNPEDRQMDKSCGAEAQGATRLARGLGYVRYEV
;
A
#
# COMPACT_ATOMS: atom_id res chain seq x y z
N MET A 1 14.87 -1.15 -9.93
CA MET A 1 14.28 -2.30 -10.69
C MET A 1 12.88 -1.99 -11.21
N LEU A 2 11.82 -1.81 -10.37
CA LEU A 2 10.46 -1.52 -10.89
C LEU A 2 10.38 -0.16 -11.57
N ASP A 3 10.99 0.87 -11.02
CA ASP A 3 11.09 2.19 -11.67
C ASP A 3 11.76 2.12 -13.04
N ASP A 4 12.81 1.31 -13.17
CA ASP A 4 13.53 1.19 -14.44
C ASP A 4 12.70 0.44 -15.49
N LEU A 5 11.96 -0.57 -15.04
CA LEU A 5 10.99 -1.26 -15.90
C LEU A 5 9.93 -0.28 -16.42
N LEU A 6 9.33 0.51 -15.51
CA LEU A 6 8.31 1.48 -15.89
C LEU A 6 8.86 2.58 -16.83
N ARG A 7 10.09 3.06 -16.59
CA ARG A 7 10.75 3.99 -17.51
C ARG A 7 10.97 3.38 -18.88
N ASN A 8 11.39 2.12 -18.94
CA ASN A 8 11.66 1.43 -20.21
C ASN A 8 10.37 1.23 -21.01
N VAL A 9 9.30 0.71 -20.39
CA VAL A 9 8.02 0.50 -21.09
C VAL A 9 7.32 1.81 -21.45
N SER A 10 7.55 2.89 -20.71
CA SER A 10 6.98 4.21 -21.00
C SER A 10 7.77 5.01 -22.05
N ASP A 11 8.93 4.52 -22.48
CA ASP A 11 9.69 5.16 -23.56
C ASP A 11 8.90 5.05 -24.87
N ARG A 12 8.53 6.22 -25.41
CA ARG A 12 7.80 6.34 -26.68
C ARG A 12 8.53 5.75 -27.88
N LYS A 13 9.84 5.55 -27.79
CA LYS A 13 10.62 4.84 -28.83
C LYS A 13 10.29 3.36 -28.86
N ASN A 14 10.00 2.77 -27.68
CA ASN A 14 9.68 1.35 -27.56
C ASN A 14 8.18 1.10 -27.82
N LEU A 15 7.32 1.92 -27.22
CA LEU A 15 5.86 1.77 -27.25
C LEU A 15 5.18 3.13 -27.51
N PRO A 16 5.16 3.61 -28.77
CA PRO A 16 4.70 4.97 -29.10
C PRO A 16 3.23 5.24 -28.78
N ALA A 17 2.38 4.22 -28.83
CA ALA A 17 0.94 4.32 -28.57
C ALA A 17 0.55 4.03 -27.11
N LEU A 18 1.49 3.69 -26.24
CA LEU A 18 1.20 3.38 -24.85
C LEU A 18 0.69 4.62 -24.10
N ASN A 19 -0.48 4.53 -23.50
CA ASN A 19 -1.09 5.60 -22.72
C ASN A 19 -1.49 5.15 -21.30
N THR A 20 -1.52 3.84 -21.03
CA THR A 20 -1.93 3.31 -19.73
C THR A 20 -0.97 2.20 -19.30
N ILE A 21 -0.53 2.25 -18.05
CA ILE A 21 0.23 1.17 -17.40
C ILE A 21 -0.53 0.76 -16.15
N ILE A 22 -0.74 -0.54 -15.97
CA ILE A 22 -1.34 -1.11 -14.75
C ILE A 22 -0.28 -1.93 -14.02
N VAL A 23 0.01 -1.54 -12.79
CA VAL A 23 0.85 -2.32 -11.86
C VAL A 23 -0.07 -3.08 -10.94
N ALA A 24 -0.18 -4.39 -11.12
CA ALA A 24 -1.11 -5.24 -10.39
C ALA A 24 -0.36 -6.27 -9.54
N GLY A 25 -0.93 -6.61 -8.39
CA GLY A 25 -0.41 -7.66 -7.53
C GLY A 25 -1.50 -8.32 -6.69
N HIS A 26 -1.29 -9.60 -6.37
CA HIS A 26 -2.13 -10.38 -5.48
C HIS A 26 -1.33 -10.85 -4.27
N SER A 27 -1.94 -10.89 -3.07
CA SER A 27 -1.33 -11.39 -1.82
C SER A 27 0.01 -10.67 -1.51
N GLY A 28 1.13 -11.38 -1.49
CA GLY A 28 2.47 -10.77 -1.31
C GLY A 28 2.82 -9.77 -2.40
N GLY A 29 2.41 -10.01 -3.65
CA GLY A 29 2.55 -9.05 -4.76
C GLY A 29 1.72 -7.79 -4.53
N ALA A 30 0.52 -7.90 -3.96
CA ALA A 30 -0.32 -6.75 -3.60
C ALA A 30 0.33 -5.89 -2.52
N GLN A 31 0.99 -6.51 -1.54
CA GLN A 31 1.77 -5.78 -0.53
C GLN A 31 2.90 -4.96 -1.16
N LEU A 32 3.59 -5.53 -2.16
CA LEU A 32 4.61 -4.81 -2.92
C LEU A 32 4.00 -3.63 -3.68
N VAL A 33 2.90 -3.85 -4.41
CA VAL A 33 2.23 -2.82 -5.23
C VAL A 33 1.73 -1.67 -4.36
N GLN A 34 1.09 -1.95 -3.22
CA GLN A 34 0.60 -0.91 -2.32
C GLN A 34 1.74 -0.05 -1.78
N ARG A 35 2.82 -0.67 -1.26
CA ARG A 35 3.98 0.07 -0.77
C ARG A 35 4.70 0.83 -1.88
N TYR A 36 4.78 0.24 -3.06
CA TYR A 36 5.34 0.92 -4.23
C TYR A 36 4.51 2.14 -4.63
N ALA A 37 3.17 2.02 -4.64
CA ALA A 37 2.28 3.15 -4.92
C ALA A 37 2.47 4.30 -3.91
N VAL A 38 2.69 4.00 -2.63
CA VAL A 38 3.01 5.01 -1.61
C VAL A 38 4.36 5.67 -1.85
N LEU A 39 5.42 4.87 -2.08
CA LEU A 39 6.80 5.34 -1.95
C LEU A 39 7.44 5.82 -3.25
N ASN A 40 6.97 5.36 -4.43
CA ASN A 40 7.60 5.72 -5.69
C ASN A 40 7.45 7.20 -6.02
N VAL A 41 8.45 7.73 -6.72
CA VAL A 41 8.48 9.13 -7.20
C VAL A 41 8.30 9.24 -8.72
N ILE A 42 8.18 8.09 -9.41
CA ILE A 42 8.10 8.05 -10.88
C ILE A 42 6.68 8.32 -11.42
N ASP A 43 5.64 8.07 -10.63
CA ASP A 43 4.24 8.23 -11.05
C ASP A 43 3.95 9.64 -11.59
N GLY A 44 4.29 10.68 -10.83
CA GLY A 44 4.06 12.06 -11.27
C GLY A 44 4.74 12.41 -12.60
N PRO A 45 6.04 12.12 -12.80
CA PRO A 45 6.69 12.23 -14.09
C PRO A 45 5.99 11.47 -15.23
N LEU A 46 5.59 10.23 -14.99
CA LEU A 46 4.89 9.42 -16.01
C LEU A 46 3.53 10.03 -16.40
N ARG A 47 2.74 10.47 -15.42
CA ARG A 47 1.47 11.15 -15.69
C ARG A 47 1.66 12.43 -16.49
N ARG A 48 2.68 13.23 -16.18
CA ARG A 48 2.99 14.44 -16.97
C ARG A 48 3.42 14.12 -18.39
N SER A 49 3.97 12.93 -18.66
CA SER A 49 4.29 12.46 -20.02
C SER A 49 3.09 11.82 -20.74
N GLY A 50 1.90 11.87 -20.15
CA GLY A 50 0.66 11.33 -20.74
C GLY A 50 0.45 9.84 -20.53
N ILE A 51 1.10 9.24 -19.51
CA ILE A 51 0.86 7.85 -19.10
C ILE A 51 -0.11 7.84 -17.91
N ASP A 52 -1.25 7.19 -18.05
CA ASP A 52 -2.16 6.89 -16.96
C ASP A 52 -1.65 5.66 -16.18
N LEU A 53 -0.97 5.91 -15.06
CA LEU A 53 -0.45 4.85 -14.20
C LEU A 53 -1.49 4.46 -13.15
N ARG A 54 -1.86 3.18 -13.12
CA ARG A 54 -2.85 2.60 -12.21
C ARG A 54 -2.22 1.49 -11.38
N TYR A 55 -2.74 1.32 -10.16
CA TYR A 55 -2.31 0.26 -9.24
C TYR A 55 -3.51 -0.62 -8.87
N VAL A 56 -3.33 -1.94 -8.92
CA VAL A 56 -4.34 -2.90 -8.49
C VAL A 56 -3.79 -3.74 -7.35
N VAL A 57 -4.39 -3.61 -6.18
CA VAL A 57 -3.96 -4.21 -4.91
C VAL A 57 -4.99 -5.25 -4.50
N ALA A 58 -4.71 -6.53 -4.75
CA ALA A 58 -5.65 -7.62 -4.51
C ALA A 58 -5.25 -8.44 -3.27
N ASN A 59 -6.09 -8.46 -2.24
CA ASN A 59 -5.97 -9.28 -1.02
C ASN A 59 -4.57 -9.25 -0.36
N PRO A 60 -3.95 -8.10 -0.07
CA PRO A 60 -2.70 -8.07 0.68
C PRO A 60 -2.91 -8.53 2.13
N SER A 61 -1.89 -9.16 2.72
CA SER A 61 -1.94 -9.55 4.13
C SER A 61 -1.65 -8.40 5.10
N SER A 62 -1.13 -7.29 4.61
CA SER A 62 -0.85 -6.08 5.41
C SER A 62 -0.64 -4.87 4.51
N TYR A 63 -0.84 -3.69 5.07
CA TYR A 63 -0.76 -2.41 4.41
C TYR A 63 0.31 -1.51 5.06
N LEU A 64 0.84 -0.56 4.30
CA LEU A 64 1.63 0.54 4.81
C LEU A 64 0.68 1.69 5.17
N TYR A 65 0.39 1.86 6.47
CA TYR A 65 -0.30 3.03 6.99
C TYR A 65 0.61 4.26 6.95
N LEU A 66 0.03 5.43 6.84
CA LEU A 66 0.77 6.70 6.75
C LEU A 66 0.73 7.49 8.07
N THR A 67 0.07 6.97 9.08
CA THR A 67 0.02 7.50 10.46
C THR A 67 0.23 6.39 11.48
N ALA A 68 0.35 6.77 12.75
CA ALA A 68 0.44 5.83 13.85
C ALA A 68 -0.92 5.23 14.27
N GLU A 69 -1.99 5.58 13.58
CA GLU A 69 -3.34 5.10 13.90
C GLU A 69 -3.61 3.75 13.21
N ARG A 70 -4.41 2.93 13.89
CA ARG A 70 -4.87 1.63 13.38
C ARG A 70 -6.36 1.47 13.68
N PRO A 71 -7.09 0.64 12.91
CA PRO A 71 -8.49 0.34 13.21
C PRO A 71 -8.64 -0.22 14.61
N ARG A 72 -9.67 0.21 15.33
CA ARG A 72 -10.11 -0.43 16.55
C ARG A 72 -10.88 -1.71 16.24
N ALA A 73 -11.26 -2.47 17.29
CA ALA A 73 -11.99 -3.72 17.13
C ALA A 73 -13.33 -3.58 16.39
N ASP A 74 -13.93 -2.38 16.38
CA ASP A 74 -15.15 -2.08 15.64
C ASP A 74 -14.91 -1.95 14.10
N GLY A 75 -13.64 -1.91 13.68
CA GLY A 75 -13.23 -1.73 12.28
C GLY A 75 -13.67 -0.40 11.64
N LYS A 76 -14.14 0.55 12.44
CA LYS A 76 -14.71 1.84 11.98
C LYS A 76 -13.98 3.05 12.55
N THR A 77 -13.52 2.96 13.78
CA THR A 77 -12.78 4.03 14.46
C THR A 77 -11.28 3.73 14.46
N TYR A 78 -10.47 4.78 14.53
CA TYR A 78 -9.00 4.68 14.48
C TYR A 78 -8.42 5.31 15.74
N ALA A 79 -7.32 4.71 16.20
CA ALA A 79 -6.54 5.27 17.28
C ALA A 79 -5.09 4.81 17.18
N ARG A 80 -4.22 5.53 17.85
CA ARG A 80 -2.84 5.09 18.02
C ARG A 80 -2.82 3.71 18.70
N TYR A 81 -2.15 2.76 18.04
CA TYR A 81 -2.02 1.41 18.59
C TYR A 81 -1.07 1.39 19.80
N GLU A 82 -1.27 0.46 20.70
CA GLU A 82 -0.52 0.40 21.94
C GLU A 82 0.85 -0.25 21.74
N ARG A 83 1.91 0.55 21.86
CA ARG A 83 3.30 0.09 21.64
C ARG A 83 3.75 -0.99 22.62
N GLY A 84 3.16 -1.06 23.82
CA GLY A 84 3.43 -2.11 24.79
C GLY A 84 3.11 -3.51 24.26
N ILE A 85 2.11 -3.62 23.38
CA ILE A 85 1.72 -4.88 22.74
C ILE A 85 2.61 -5.17 21.52
N CYS A 86 2.89 -4.17 20.71
CA CYS A 86 3.73 -4.29 19.51
C CYS A 86 4.59 -3.03 19.33
N PRO A 87 5.82 -2.98 19.85
CA PRO A 87 6.69 -1.81 19.76
C PRO A 87 6.98 -1.36 18.32
N THR A 88 6.96 -2.30 17.37
CA THR A 88 7.34 -2.10 15.97
C THR A 88 6.14 -1.95 15.02
N TYR A 89 4.92 -1.84 15.54
CA TYR A 89 3.71 -1.83 14.69
C TYR A 89 3.71 -0.71 13.64
N ASN A 90 4.41 0.40 13.93
CA ASN A 90 4.48 1.56 13.06
C ASN A 90 5.79 1.65 12.25
N HIS A 91 6.69 0.67 12.39
CA HIS A 91 7.87 0.58 11.54
C HIS A 91 7.49 0.12 10.13
N TYR A 92 8.28 0.51 9.13
CA TYR A 92 8.18 -0.09 7.81
C TYR A 92 8.33 -1.62 7.95
N LYS A 93 7.47 -2.37 7.37
CA LYS A 93 6.55 -2.24 6.23
C LYS A 93 5.07 -1.90 6.62
N TYR A 94 4.77 -1.64 7.90
CA TYR A 94 3.40 -1.46 8.41
C TYR A 94 3.04 0.01 8.66
N GLY A 95 4.02 0.86 8.85
CA GLY A 95 3.87 2.29 9.12
C GLY A 95 5.04 3.11 8.58
N PRO A 96 5.01 4.43 8.76
CA PRO A 96 5.96 5.35 8.14
C PRO A 96 7.28 5.47 8.89
N GLU A 97 7.43 4.82 10.04
CA GLU A 97 8.70 4.85 10.78
C GLU A 97 9.73 3.93 10.12
N GLN A 98 10.98 4.35 10.05
CA GLN A 98 12.11 3.61 9.48
C GLN A 98 11.87 3.20 8.00
N LEU A 99 11.39 4.15 7.19
CA LEU A 99 11.21 3.94 5.76
C LEU A 99 12.52 3.50 5.08
N PRO A 100 12.46 2.67 4.04
CA PRO A 100 13.64 2.23 3.32
C PRO A 100 14.31 3.40 2.58
N ALA A 101 15.60 3.29 2.29
CA ALA A 101 16.37 4.29 1.53
C ALA A 101 15.77 4.60 0.13
N TYR A 102 14.91 3.73 -0.38
CA TYR A 102 14.14 3.96 -1.60
C TYR A 102 13.17 5.15 -1.44
N SER A 103 12.60 5.35 -0.25
CA SER A 103 11.73 6.50 0.01
C SER A 103 12.53 7.79 -0.04
N LYS A 104 12.16 8.71 -0.92
CA LYS A 104 12.75 10.04 -1.02
C LYS A 104 12.00 11.08 -0.18
N GLU A 105 10.86 10.71 0.37
CA GLU A 105 10.02 11.51 1.24
C GLU A 105 9.83 10.78 2.57
N THR A 106 9.95 11.49 3.66
CA THR A 106 9.76 10.98 5.03
C THR A 106 8.69 11.75 5.80
N ASP A 107 8.22 12.88 5.26
CA ASP A 107 7.10 13.64 5.83
C ASP A 107 5.79 12.89 5.58
N GLU A 108 5.11 12.50 6.65
CA GLU A 108 3.88 11.69 6.61
C GLU A 108 2.76 12.41 5.84
N THR A 109 2.62 13.72 6.03
CA THR A 109 1.60 14.52 5.33
C THR A 109 1.83 14.55 3.82
N LYS A 110 3.08 14.74 3.41
CA LYS A 110 3.43 14.74 1.98
C LYS A 110 3.28 13.37 1.36
N LEU A 111 3.62 12.31 2.10
CA LEU A 111 3.39 10.93 1.67
C LEU A 111 1.90 10.68 1.45
N PHE A 112 1.05 11.11 2.40
CA PHE A 112 -0.40 10.97 2.30
C PHE A 112 -0.96 11.72 1.10
N VAL A 113 -0.66 13.03 0.95
CA VAL A 113 -1.11 13.85 -0.18
C VAL A 113 -0.68 13.23 -1.52
N ARG A 114 0.56 12.76 -1.60
CA ARG A 114 1.07 12.11 -2.81
C ARG A 114 0.33 10.80 -3.10
N TYR A 115 0.07 9.98 -2.10
CA TYR A 115 -0.63 8.72 -2.26
C TYR A 115 -2.11 8.91 -2.60
N ALA A 116 -2.79 9.86 -1.97
CA ALA A 116 -4.18 10.20 -2.28
C ALA A 116 -4.38 10.63 -3.75
N ALA A 117 -3.34 11.15 -4.39
CA ALA A 117 -3.37 11.49 -5.81
C ALA A 117 -3.15 10.29 -6.76
N ARG A 118 -2.89 9.06 -6.24
CA ARG A 118 -2.69 7.85 -7.04
C ARG A 118 -4.00 7.24 -7.47
N ASN A 119 -3.99 6.57 -8.61
CA ASN A 119 -5.12 5.75 -9.05
C ASN A 119 -4.94 4.33 -8.52
N VAL A 120 -5.46 4.06 -7.32
CA VAL A 120 -5.33 2.75 -6.65
C VAL A 120 -6.70 2.09 -6.57
N THR A 121 -6.78 0.85 -7.03
CA THR A 121 -7.97 0.00 -6.91
C THR A 121 -7.67 -1.15 -5.95
N TYR A 122 -8.49 -1.32 -4.93
CA TYR A 122 -8.41 -2.45 -4.01
C TYR A 122 -9.42 -3.53 -4.40
N LEU A 123 -8.96 -4.77 -4.46
CA LEU A 123 -9.81 -5.94 -4.65
C LEU A 123 -9.73 -6.79 -3.37
N LEU A 124 -10.87 -6.97 -2.71
CA LEU A 124 -10.97 -7.71 -1.45
C LEU A 124 -11.90 -8.90 -1.65
N GLY A 125 -11.39 -10.12 -1.37
CA GLY A 125 -12.19 -11.33 -1.40
C GLY A 125 -13.07 -11.44 -0.14
N GLU A 126 -14.38 -11.51 -0.28
CA GLU A 126 -15.31 -11.64 0.85
C GLU A 126 -15.07 -12.90 1.68
N ALA A 127 -14.59 -13.98 1.05
CA ALA A 127 -14.26 -15.23 1.71
C ALA A 127 -12.88 -15.22 2.40
N ASP A 128 -12.06 -14.17 2.24
CA ASP A 128 -10.71 -14.07 2.84
C ASP A 128 -10.79 -13.57 4.31
N ASN A 129 -11.61 -14.27 5.08
CA ASN A 129 -11.98 -13.94 6.46
C ASN A 129 -11.53 -14.98 7.50
N ASN A 130 -10.63 -15.91 7.13
CA ASN A 130 -10.11 -16.91 8.05
C ASN A 130 -8.91 -16.36 8.84
N PRO A 131 -9.00 -16.16 10.17
CA PRO A 131 -7.89 -15.68 10.99
C PRO A 131 -6.76 -16.71 11.12
N GLU A 132 -7.02 -18.00 10.84
CA GLU A 132 -6.06 -19.09 10.95
C GLU A 132 -5.40 -19.45 9.61
N ASP A 133 -5.58 -18.62 8.57
CA ASP A 133 -4.92 -18.83 7.29
C ASP A 133 -3.39 -18.79 7.47
N ARG A 134 -2.72 -19.89 7.09
CA ARG A 134 -1.27 -20.07 7.23
C ARG A 134 -0.43 -19.14 6.36
N GLN A 135 -1.02 -18.60 5.30
CA GLN A 135 -0.34 -17.68 4.38
C GLN A 135 -0.52 -16.20 4.78
N MET A 136 -1.28 -15.94 5.84
CA MET A 136 -1.49 -14.58 6.33
C MET A 136 -0.26 -14.10 7.13
N ASP A 137 0.09 -12.83 6.99
CA ASP A 137 1.11 -12.18 7.83
C ASP A 137 0.62 -12.15 9.29
N LYS A 138 1.29 -12.90 10.16
CA LYS A 138 0.98 -13.03 11.60
C LYS A 138 1.90 -12.19 12.48
N SER A 139 2.71 -11.33 11.92
CA SER A 139 3.51 -10.39 12.71
C SER A 139 2.61 -9.39 13.44
N CYS A 140 3.03 -8.93 14.61
CA CYS A 140 2.22 -8.03 15.42
C CYS A 140 1.85 -6.72 14.72
N GLY A 141 2.70 -6.22 13.81
CA GLY A 141 2.40 -5.04 13.00
C GLY A 141 1.29 -5.27 11.96
N ALA A 142 1.15 -6.51 11.46
CA ALA A 142 0.03 -6.89 10.61
C ALA A 142 -1.24 -7.13 11.42
N GLU A 143 -1.13 -7.79 12.59
CA GLU A 143 -2.26 -8.04 13.48
C GLU A 143 -2.87 -6.76 14.06
N ALA A 144 -2.04 -5.73 14.27
CA ALA A 144 -2.53 -4.40 14.63
C ALA A 144 -3.49 -3.79 13.59
N GLN A 145 -3.52 -4.30 12.36
CA GLN A 145 -4.40 -3.83 11.29
C GLN A 145 -5.75 -4.58 11.24
N GLY A 146 -5.86 -5.71 11.92
CA GLY A 146 -7.06 -6.54 11.95
C GLY A 146 -6.76 -8.04 11.94
N ALA A 147 -7.75 -8.85 12.31
CA ALA A 147 -7.60 -10.28 12.49
C ALA A 147 -7.53 -11.07 11.17
N THR A 148 -8.11 -10.56 10.07
CA THR A 148 -8.18 -11.25 8.77
C THR A 148 -7.77 -10.33 7.64
N ARG A 149 -7.42 -10.88 6.45
CA ARG A 149 -7.12 -10.02 5.29
C ARG A 149 -8.29 -9.13 4.91
N LEU A 150 -9.50 -9.67 4.92
CA LEU A 150 -10.70 -8.87 4.65
C LEU A 150 -10.87 -7.73 5.65
N ALA A 151 -10.74 -7.99 6.95
CA ALA A 151 -10.85 -6.97 7.99
C ALA A 151 -9.76 -5.87 7.82
N ARG A 152 -8.52 -6.28 7.54
CA ARG A 152 -7.40 -5.35 7.28
C ARG A 152 -7.67 -4.48 6.06
N GLY A 153 -8.19 -5.08 4.99
CA GLY A 153 -8.52 -4.38 3.75
C GLY A 153 -9.64 -3.36 3.94
N LEU A 154 -10.74 -3.78 4.56
CA LEU A 154 -11.86 -2.89 4.86
C LEU A 154 -11.45 -1.74 5.81
N GLY A 155 -10.63 -2.04 6.83
CA GLY A 155 -10.05 -1.03 7.70
C GLY A 155 -9.16 -0.05 6.92
N TYR A 156 -8.29 -0.55 6.05
CA TYR A 156 -7.38 0.32 5.29
C TYR A 156 -8.13 1.23 4.31
N VAL A 157 -9.09 0.70 3.55
CA VAL A 157 -9.89 1.52 2.61
C VAL A 157 -10.66 2.62 3.33
N ARG A 158 -11.23 2.35 4.51
CA ARG A 158 -11.90 3.38 5.32
C ARG A 158 -10.93 4.41 5.90
N TYR A 159 -9.68 4.04 6.15
CA TYR A 159 -8.64 4.95 6.61
C TYR A 159 -8.26 5.98 5.54
N GLU A 160 -8.35 5.62 4.26
CA GLU A 160 -8.01 6.51 3.13
C GLU A 160 -9.14 7.48 2.75
N VAL A 161 -10.36 7.24 3.19
CA VAL A 161 -11.53 8.09 2.93
C VAL A 161 -11.75 9.08 4.07
#